data_767e732ff4f038efd9dabbc97f0b55c4
#
_entry.id   767e732ff4f038efd9dabbc97f0b55c4
#
_cell.length_a   1.000
_cell.length_b   1.000
_cell.length_c   1.000
_cell.angle_alpha   90.00
_cell.angle_beta   90.00
_cell.angle_gamma   90.00
#
_symmetry.space_group_name_H-M   'P 1'
#
loop_
_entity.id
_entity.type
_entity.pdbx_description
1 polymer ?
#
loop_
_entity_poly.entity_id
_entity_poly.type
_entity_poly.pdbx_seq_one_letter_code
_entity_poly.pdbx_strand_id
1 'polypeptide(L)'
;MTEKIKELFSNYGGRFSAVWGLVIFWLAVDFFVRLGLALYSASQVSFSLWTLVKMFVVGFFFDLSVALHGMIPLVLYLAIVPRKWFDRSWNRWLVRGFVWLGASLILFGAVSEYFFWEEFQSRFNFIAVDYLVYTTEVLKNIRESYPVFPLIGVIGLLAAVVTWLIDRYLLVWKTEVNWKKRVGAVLLFILFPVISFFGMSGNYKNISDNMYNDELAGNGLYELFSAFRNNELDYHRFYRTLPDAEAEAILRAQLEKSGG
;
A
#
# COMPACT_ATOMS: atom_id res chain seq x y z
N MET A 1 4.73 25.02 19.37
CA MET A 1 4.00 24.02 18.55
C MET A 1 4.60 22.62 18.65
N THR A 2 5.92 22.49 18.54
CA THR A 2 6.64 21.20 18.60
C THR A 2 6.45 20.44 19.93
N GLU A 3 6.46 21.14 21.06
CA GLU A 3 6.26 20.51 22.38
C GLU A 3 4.85 19.96 22.57
N LYS A 4 3.82 20.71 22.13
CA LYS A 4 2.43 20.24 22.20
C LYS A 4 2.19 18.97 21.34
N ILE A 5 2.84 18.89 20.17
CA ILE A 5 2.75 17.70 19.32
C ILE A 5 3.41 16.51 20.02
N LYS A 6 4.63 16.69 20.56
CA LYS A 6 5.32 15.64 21.33
C LYS A 6 4.52 15.20 22.57
N GLU A 7 3.89 16.11 23.25
CA GLU A 7 3.04 15.80 24.40
C GLU A 7 1.82 14.97 23.98
N LEU A 8 1.16 15.32 22.88
CA LEU A 8 0.07 14.52 22.31
C LEU A 8 0.54 13.08 22.00
N PHE A 9 1.66 12.94 21.28
CA PHE A 9 2.21 11.64 20.93
C PHE A 9 2.74 10.89 22.16
N SER A 10 3.21 11.57 23.20
CA SER A 10 3.58 10.96 24.48
C SER A 10 2.36 10.37 25.19
N ASN A 11 1.27 11.10 25.23
CA ASN A 11 0.06 10.69 25.96
C ASN A 11 -0.70 9.55 25.27
N TYR A 12 -0.77 9.58 23.94
CA TYR A 12 -1.55 8.63 23.13
C TYR A 12 -0.69 7.58 22.43
N GLY A 13 0.49 7.93 21.91
CA GLY A 13 1.36 7.03 21.15
C GLY A 13 2.40 6.32 21.99
N GLY A 14 3.02 7.03 22.93
CA GLY A 14 4.08 6.49 23.76
C GLY A 14 5.17 5.80 22.92
N ARG A 15 5.50 4.55 23.24
CA ARG A 15 6.49 3.76 22.50
C ARG A 15 6.07 3.41 21.05
N PHE A 16 4.77 3.52 20.72
CA PHE A 16 4.24 3.31 19.37
C PHE A 16 4.23 4.58 18.52
N SER A 17 4.84 5.66 19.00
CA SER A 17 4.92 6.93 18.27
C SER A 17 5.56 6.80 16.88
N ALA A 18 6.54 5.89 16.70
CA ALA A 18 7.12 5.57 15.40
C ALA A 18 6.09 4.99 14.41
N VAL A 19 5.22 4.11 14.91
CA VAL A 19 4.14 3.50 14.10
C VAL A 19 3.18 4.57 13.61
N TRP A 20 2.69 5.42 14.51
CA TRP A 20 1.79 6.52 14.14
C TRP A 20 2.43 7.50 13.19
N GLY A 21 3.72 7.80 13.38
CA GLY A 21 4.49 8.64 12.46
C GLY A 21 4.52 8.08 11.04
N LEU A 22 4.79 6.77 10.91
CA LEU A 22 4.78 6.09 9.61
C LEU A 22 3.38 5.97 9.02
N VAL A 23 2.34 5.69 9.81
CA VAL A 23 0.94 5.63 9.32
C VAL A 23 0.53 6.99 8.75
N ILE A 24 0.78 8.09 9.47
CA ILE A 24 0.46 9.43 9.00
C ILE A 24 1.23 9.74 7.71
N PHE A 25 2.52 9.40 7.66
CA PHE A 25 3.34 9.59 6.48
C PHE A 25 2.79 8.77 5.29
N TRP A 26 2.44 7.51 5.50
CA TRP A 26 1.89 6.63 4.46
C TRP A 26 0.58 7.19 3.89
N LEU A 27 -0.38 7.52 4.76
CA LEU A 27 -1.66 8.12 4.34
C LEU A 27 -1.48 9.43 3.58
N ALA A 28 -0.49 10.25 3.98
CA ALA A 28 -0.15 11.47 3.26
C ALA A 28 0.41 11.17 1.86
N VAL A 29 1.32 10.18 1.73
CA VAL A 29 1.86 9.76 0.43
C VAL A 29 0.76 9.25 -0.47
N ASP A 30 -0.09 8.34 0.01
CA ASP A 30 -1.19 7.77 -0.79
C ASP A 30 -2.19 8.86 -1.22
N PHE A 31 -2.48 9.83 -0.34
CA PHE A 31 -3.30 10.99 -0.70
C PHE A 31 -2.69 11.79 -1.85
N PHE A 32 -1.37 12.11 -1.77
CA PHE A 32 -0.71 12.87 -2.82
C PHE A 32 -0.51 12.08 -4.11
N VAL A 33 -0.29 10.76 -4.02
CA VAL A 33 -0.27 9.87 -5.21
C VAL A 33 -1.63 9.92 -5.90
N ARG A 34 -2.73 9.71 -5.16
CA ARG A 34 -4.09 9.77 -5.71
C ARG A 34 -4.39 11.11 -6.36
N LEU A 35 -4.06 12.20 -5.69
CA LEU A 35 -4.23 13.55 -6.22
C LEU A 35 -3.38 13.77 -7.48
N GLY A 36 -2.11 13.37 -7.44
CA GLY A 36 -1.20 13.48 -8.58
C GLY A 36 -1.68 12.68 -9.80
N LEU A 37 -2.11 11.44 -9.62
CA LEU A 37 -2.65 10.60 -10.68
C LEU A 37 -3.98 11.16 -11.22
N ALA A 38 -4.85 11.70 -10.36
CA ALA A 38 -6.08 12.36 -10.79
C ALA A 38 -5.80 13.60 -11.65
N LEU A 39 -4.80 14.40 -11.29
CA LEU A 39 -4.39 15.57 -12.07
C LEU A 39 -3.68 15.16 -13.37
N TYR A 40 -2.86 14.11 -13.34
CA TYR A 40 -2.19 13.57 -14.53
C TYR A 40 -3.23 13.07 -15.56
N SER A 41 -4.29 12.42 -15.11
CA SER A 41 -5.37 11.88 -15.95
C SER A 41 -6.58 12.81 -16.04
N ALA A 42 -6.40 14.12 -15.87
CA ALA A 42 -7.50 15.08 -15.75
C ALA A 42 -8.48 15.10 -16.91
N SER A 43 -8.03 14.72 -18.12
CA SER A 43 -8.90 14.62 -19.30
C SER A 43 -9.82 13.40 -19.30
N GLN A 44 -9.51 12.37 -18.52
CA GLN A 44 -10.26 11.11 -18.42
C GLN A 44 -11.10 11.02 -17.14
N VAL A 45 -10.69 11.76 -16.09
CA VAL A 45 -11.34 11.75 -14.78
C VAL A 45 -12.59 12.62 -14.77
N SER A 46 -13.66 12.13 -14.18
CA SER A 46 -14.85 12.93 -13.93
C SER A 46 -14.71 13.72 -12.62
N PHE A 47 -14.60 15.04 -12.71
CA PHE A 47 -14.42 15.94 -11.56
C PHE A 47 -15.76 16.40 -10.94
N SER A 48 -16.79 15.56 -10.93
CA SER A 48 -17.98 15.82 -10.11
C SER A 48 -17.58 15.86 -8.63
N LEU A 49 -18.05 16.87 -7.90
CA LEU A 49 -17.77 17.00 -6.47
C LEU A 49 -18.10 15.73 -5.68
N TRP A 50 -19.23 15.10 -6.00
CA TRP A 50 -19.67 13.87 -5.36
C TRP A 50 -18.75 12.68 -5.67
N THR A 51 -18.32 12.55 -6.91
CA THR A 51 -17.37 11.52 -7.33
C THR A 51 -16.02 11.71 -6.67
N LEU A 52 -15.51 12.94 -6.59
CA LEU A 52 -14.26 13.26 -5.88
C LEU A 52 -14.36 12.90 -4.39
N VAL A 53 -15.45 13.28 -3.73
CA VAL A 53 -15.63 12.92 -2.30
C VAL A 53 -15.61 11.40 -2.12
N LYS A 54 -16.36 10.65 -2.94
CA LYS A 54 -16.35 9.18 -2.90
C LYS A 54 -14.93 8.61 -3.13
N MET A 55 -14.24 9.09 -4.16
CA MET A 55 -12.88 8.65 -4.53
C MET A 55 -11.90 8.80 -3.37
N PHE A 56 -11.89 9.96 -2.71
CA PHE A 56 -10.99 10.19 -1.58
C PHE A 56 -11.44 9.47 -0.30
N VAL A 57 -12.74 9.37 -0.02
CA VAL A 57 -13.24 8.66 1.16
C VAL A 57 -13.03 7.15 1.04
N VAL A 58 -13.43 6.54 -0.07
CA VAL A 58 -13.22 5.10 -0.31
C VAL A 58 -11.73 4.80 -0.34
N GLY A 59 -10.96 5.62 -1.08
CA GLY A 59 -9.52 5.47 -1.15
C GLY A 59 -8.84 5.54 0.21
N PHE A 60 -9.25 6.45 1.09
CA PHE A 60 -8.71 6.54 2.44
C PHE A 60 -8.89 5.23 3.25
N PHE A 61 -10.01 4.51 3.10
CA PHE A 61 -10.20 3.22 3.77
C PHE A 61 -9.27 2.14 3.21
N PHE A 62 -9.04 2.12 1.90
CA PHE A 62 -8.04 1.23 1.30
C PHE A 62 -6.62 1.57 1.79
N ASP A 63 -6.25 2.85 1.78
CA ASP A 63 -4.95 3.33 2.24
C ASP A 63 -4.72 2.98 3.71
N LEU A 64 -5.73 3.21 4.57
CA LEU A 64 -5.68 2.88 5.98
C LEU A 64 -5.50 1.37 6.20
N SER A 65 -6.22 0.55 5.43
CA SER A 65 -6.07 -0.91 5.49
C SER A 65 -4.63 -1.32 5.20
N VAL A 66 -4.05 -0.84 4.09
CA VAL A 66 -2.67 -1.18 3.69
C VAL A 66 -1.66 -0.67 4.71
N ALA A 67 -1.80 0.58 5.16
CA ALA A 67 -0.91 1.17 6.16
C ALA A 67 -0.89 0.36 7.46
N LEU A 68 -2.05 -0.06 7.96
CA LEU A 68 -2.13 -0.84 9.20
C LEU A 68 -1.55 -2.25 9.05
N HIS A 69 -1.74 -2.91 7.90
CA HIS A 69 -1.09 -4.19 7.60
C HIS A 69 0.44 -4.04 7.57
N GLY A 70 0.95 -3.02 6.90
CA GLY A 70 2.38 -2.76 6.81
C GLY A 70 3.06 -2.43 8.14
N MET A 71 2.29 -1.96 9.13
CA MET A 71 2.82 -1.65 10.47
C MET A 71 2.90 -2.86 11.41
N ILE A 72 2.30 -4.00 11.09
CA ILE A 72 2.27 -5.18 11.97
C ILE A 72 3.67 -5.57 12.48
N PRO A 73 4.73 -5.70 11.63
CA PRO A 73 6.04 -6.10 12.11
C PRO A 73 6.63 -5.13 13.16
N LEU A 74 6.51 -3.82 12.92
CA LEU A 74 7.00 -2.80 13.84
C LEU A 74 6.20 -2.78 15.14
N VAL A 75 4.88 -2.94 15.07
CA VAL A 75 3.99 -3.00 16.25
C VAL A 75 4.36 -4.20 17.13
N LEU A 76 4.52 -5.39 16.53
CA LEU A 76 4.90 -6.60 17.25
C LEU A 76 6.27 -6.44 17.90
N TYR A 77 7.26 -5.91 17.17
CA TYR A 77 8.57 -5.61 17.74
C TYR A 77 8.45 -4.70 18.95
N LEU A 78 7.77 -3.55 18.81
CA LEU A 78 7.61 -2.58 19.89
C LEU A 78 6.78 -3.13 21.07
N ALA A 79 5.85 -4.03 20.84
CA ALA A 79 5.08 -4.66 21.91
C ALA A 79 5.92 -5.64 22.75
N ILE A 80 6.79 -6.42 22.09
CA ILE A 80 7.55 -7.51 22.72
C ILE A 80 8.82 -6.98 23.43
N VAL A 81 9.50 -5.97 22.84
CA VAL A 81 10.79 -5.51 23.35
C VAL A 81 10.69 -5.09 24.83
N PRO A 82 11.55 -5.64 25.73
CA PRO A 82 11.55 -5.29 27.16
C PRO A 82 11.93 -3.82 27.37
N ARG A 83 11.42 -3.22 28.47
CA ARG A 83 11.73 -1.82 28.82
C ARG A 83 13.24 -1.56 28.90
N LYS A 84 13.99 -2.46 29.57
CA LYS A 84 15.44 -2.35 29.71
C LYS A 84 16.23 -2.29 28.39
N TRP A 85 15.65 -2.80 27.30
CA TRP A 85 16.22 -2.76 25.96
C TRP A 85 15.69 -1.58 25.17
N PHE A 86 14.41 -1.20 25.38
CA PHE A 86 13.78 -0.09 24.69
C PHE A 86 14.54 1.23 24.90
N ASP A 87 15.06 1.48 26.12
CA ASP A 87 15.78 2.70 26.44
C ASP A 87 17.25 2.72 25.97
N ARG A 88 17.77 1.61 25.44
CA ARG A 88 19.15 1.48 24.96
C ARG A 88 19.37 2.20 23.62
N SER A 89 20.59 2.72 23.44
CA SER A 89 20.98 3.43 22.20
C SER A 89 20.83 2.56 20.95
N TRP A 90 21.23 1.28 21.02
CA TRP A 90 21.11 0.37 19.88
C TRP A 90 19.64 0.20 19.42
N ASN A 91 18.70 0.14 20.36
CA ASN A 91 17.28 0.03 20.04
C ASN A 91 16.75 1.28 19.34
N ARG A 92 17.23 2.47 19.73
CA ARG A 92 16.88 3.73 19.06
C ARG A 92 17.32 3.72 17.60
N TRP A 93 18.55 3.23 17.34
CA TRP A 93 19.03 3.08 15.97
C TRP A 93 18.25 2.03 15.18
N LEU A 94 17.89 0.92 15.82
CA LEU A 94 17.06 -0.11 15.20
C LEU A 94 15.67 0.43 14.81
N VAL A 95 14.99 1.15 15.71
CA VAL A 95 13.68 1.76 15.42
C VAL A 95 13.81 2.81 14.31
N ARG A 96 14.85 3.64 14.31
CA ARG A 96 15.13 4.56 13.20
C ARG A 96 15.36 3.81 11.88
N GLY A 97 16.05 2.69 11.93
CA GLY A 97 16.25 1.79 10.79
C GLY A 97 14.91 1.25 10.24
N PHE A 98 14.00 0.82 11.12
CA PHE A 98 12.65 0.42 10.73
C PHE A 98 11.86 1.58 10.11
N VAL A 99 11.94 2.78 10.68
CA VAL A 99 11.27 3.97 10.14
C VAL A 99 11.85 4.31 8.78
N TRP A 100 13.17 4.30 8.63
CA TRP A 100 13.83 4.59 7.36
C TRP A 100 13.47 3.57 6.27
N LEU A 101 13.52 2.27 6.61
CA LEU A 101 13.14 1.20 5.69
C LEU A 101 11.66 1.30 5.30
N GLY A 102 10.77 1.52 6.29
CA GLY A 102 9.35 1.71 6.03
C GLY A 102 9.08 2.91 5.12
N ALA A 103 9.69 4.06 5.41
CA ALA A 103 9.57 5.24 4.57
C ALA A 103 10.13 5.03 3.15
N SER A 104 11.25 4.29 3.03
CA SER A 104 11.82 3.92 1.73
C SER A 104 10.88 3.04 0.92
N LEU A 105 10.26 2.04 1.54
CA LEU A 105 9.30 1.14 0.87
C LEU A 105 8.03 1.88 0.44
N ILE A 106 7.52 2.79 1.28
CA ILE A 106 6.35 3.62 0.95
C ILE A 106 6.65 4.51 -0.27
N LEU A 107 7.78 5.22 -0.25
CA LEU A 107 8.20 6.07 -1.37
C LEU A 107 8.48 5.27 -2.64
N PHE A 108 9.12 4.11 -2.50
CA PHE A 108 9.35 3.20 -3.63
C PHE A 108 8.03 2.74 -4.23
N GLY A 109 7.04 2.36 -3.40
CA GLY A 109 5.70 1.99 -3.85
C GLY A 109 5.03 3.12 -4.62
N ALA A 110 5.09 4.35 -4.10
CA ALA A 110 4.52 5.54 -4.75
C ALA A 110 5.14 5.82 -6.13
N VAL A 111 6.47 5.73 -6.25
CA VAL A 111 7.19 5.90 -7.52
C VAL A 111 6.86 4.77 -8.50
N SER A 112 6.83 3.53 -8.03
CA SER A 112 6.49 2.37 -8.85
C SER A 112 5.04 2.44 -9.35
N GLU A 113 4.12 2.92 -8.51
CA GLU A 113 2.72 3.10 -8.88
C GLU A 113 2.53 4.19 -9.94
N TYR A 114 3.32 5.28 -9.87
CA TYR A 114 3.30 6.31 -10.90
C TYR A 114 3.74 5.74 -12.26
N PHE A 115 4.85 5.00 -12.33
CA PHE A 115 5.32 4.39 -13.59
C PHE A 115 4.35 3.32 -14.11
N PHE A 116 3.76 2.54 -13.22
CA PHE A 116 2.74 1.55 -13.61
C PHE A 116 1.50 2.23 -14.19
N TRP A 117 1.07 3.35 -13.60
CA TRP A 117 -0.04 4.15 -14.12
C TRP A 117 0.28 4.76 -15.48
N GLU A 118 1.50 5.25 -15.68
CA GLU A 118 1.93 5.80 -16.97
C GLU A 118 1.84 4.77 -18.10
N GLU A 119 2.19 3.51 -17.81
CA GLU A 119 2.19 2.41 -18.78
C GLU A 119 0.80 1.80 -18.99
N PHE A 120 0.07 1.55 -17.90
CA PHE A 120 -1.16 0.74 -17.93
C PHE A 120 -2.45 1.53 -17.69
N GLN A 121 -2.38 2.81 -17.34
CA GLN A 121 -3.52 3.68 -17.01
C GLN A 121 -4.44 3.09 -15.93
N SER A 122 -3.87 2.29 -15.02
CA SER A 122 -4.53 1.62 -13.91
C SER A 122 -3.62 1.54 -12.70
N ARG A 123 -4.18 1.28 -11.52
CA ARG A 123 -3.39 0.90 -10.35
C ARG A 123 -2.82 -0.50 -10.54
N PHE A 124 -1.91 -0.94 -9.62
CA PHE A 124 -1.39 -2.29 -9.68
C PHE A 124 -2.51 -3.31 -9.78
N ASN A 125 -2.30 -4.33 -10.59
CA ASN A 125 -3.25 -5.39 -10.87
C ASN A 125 -2.50 -6.72 -11.12
N PHE A 126 -3.13 -7.70 -11.76
CA PHE A 126 -2.51 -8.99 -12.08
C PHE A 126 -1.25 -8.85 -12.96
N ILE A 127 -1.14 -7.83 -13.83
CA ILE A 127 0.07 -7.59 -14.64
C ILE A 127 1.27 -7.31 -13.72
N ALA A 128 1.06 -6.57 -12.63
CA ALA A 128 2.13 -6.33 -11.64
C ALA A 128 2.53 -7.64 -10.92
N VAL A 129 1.60 -8.56 -10.72
CA VAL A 129 1.90 -9.91 -10.19
C VAL A 129 2.74 -10.70 -11.18
N ASP A 130 2.40 -10.69 -12.47
CA ASP A 130 3.16 -11.36 -13.53
C ASP A 130 4.59 -10.80 -13.61
N TYR A 131 4.75 -9.48 -13.42
CA TYR A 131 6.07 -8.85 -13.36
C TYR A 131 6.91 -9.34 -12.18
N LEU A 132 6.29 -9.71 -11.06
CA LEU A 132 6.99 -10.33 -9.94
C LEU A 132 7.36 -11.80 -10.23
N VAL A 133 6.61 -12.51 -11.06
CA VAL A 133 6.92 -13.89 -11.48
C VAL A 133 8.08 -13.91 -12.48
N TYR A 134 8.06 -13.04 -13.49
CA TYR A 134 9.11 -12.92 -14.52
C TYR A 134 10.16 -11.85 -14.13
N THR A 135 10.62 -11.90 -12.89
CA THR A 135 11.46 -10.86 -12.27
C THR A 135 12.72 -10.55 -13.05
N THR A 136 13.38 -11.54 -13.66
CA THR A 136 14.69 -11.36 -14.33
C THR A 136 14.55 -10.49 -15.57
N GLU A 137 13.58 -10.78 -16.42
CA GLU A 137 13.32 -10.05 -17.66
C GLU A 137 12.83 -8.63 -17.36
N VAL A 138 11.92 -8.51 -16.40
CA VAL A 138 11.35 -7.23 -16.00
C VAL A 138 12.41 -6.32 -15.37
N LEU A 139 13.27 -6.83 -14.48
CA LEU A 139 14.36 -6.05 -13.89
C LEU A 139 15.36 -5.57 -14.94
N LYS A 140 15.63 -6.38 -15.97
CA LYS A 140 16.48 -5.98 -17.08
C LYS A 140 15.85 -4.82 -17.84
N ASN A 141 14.58 -4.93 -18.24
CA ASN A 141 13.85 -3.88 -18.95
C ASN A 141 13.76 -2.58 -18.13
N ILE A 142 13.45 -2.66 -16.84
CA ILE A 142 13.41 -1.49 -15.96
C ILE A 142 14.78 -0.80 -15.88
N ARG A 143 15.87 -1.56 -15.79
CA ARG A 143 17.24 -0.98 -15.73
C ARG A 143 17.67 -0.34 -17.04
N GLU A 144 17.17 -0.83 -18.17
CA GLU A 144 17.43 -0.25 -19.50
C GLU A 144 16.59 1.01 -19.74
N SER A 145 15.37 1.06 -19.21
CA SER A 145 14.42 2.17 -19.44
C SER A 145 14.55 3.31 -18.43
N TYR A 146 14.96 3.02 -17.18
CA TYR A 146 14.94 3.99 -16.09
C TYR A 146 16.26 4.08 -15.34
N PRO A 147 16.64 5.25 -14.82
CA PRO A 147 17.84 5.44 -14.00
C PRO A 147 17.62 4.91 -12.57
N VAL A 148 17.54 3.58 -12.41
CA VAL A 148 17.14 2.90 -11.15
C VAL A 148 18.02 3.30 -9.97
N PHE A 149 19.36 3.32 -10.15
CA PHE A 149 20.28 3.65 -9.06
C PHE A 149 20.13 5.08 -8.52
N PRO A 150 20.06 6.12 -9.37
CA PRO A 150 19.71 7.46 -8.92
C PRO A 150 18.36 7.54 -8.21
N LEU A 151 17.32 6.87 -8.71
CA LEU A 151 16.00 6.84 -8.08
C LEU A 151 16.05 6.23 -6.67
N ILE A 152 16.71 5.08 -6.51
CA ILE A 152 16.90 4.44 -5.18
C ILE A 152 17.68 5.39 -4.26
N GLY A 153 18.70 6.07 -4.76
CA GLY A 153 19.48 7.05 -3.99
C GLY A 153 18.60 8.21 -3.50
N VAL A 154 17.77 8.78 -4.36
CA VAL A 154 16.83 9.86 -4.00
C VAL A 154 15.80 9.36 -2.99
N ILE A 155 15.21 8.18 -3.22
CA ILE A 155 14.26 7.57 -2.27
C ILE A 155 14.90 7.40 -0.90
N GLY A 156 16.13 6.86 -0.83
CA GLY A 156 16.86 6.66 0.43
C GLY A 156 17.15 7.99 1.16
N LEU A 157 17.50 9.04 0.43
CA LEU A 157 17.71 10.37 0.99
C LEU A 157 16.41 10.99 1.51
N LEU A 158 15.33 10.92 0.75
CA LEU A 158 14.01 11.40 1.19
C LEU A 158 13.53 10.63 2.41
N ALA A 159 13.69 9.32 2.43
CA ALA A 159 13.37 8.48 3.59
C ALA A 159 14.21 8.85 4.83
N ALA A 160 15.48 9.25 4.66
CA ALA A 160 16.30 9.74 5.75
C ALA A 160 15.77 11.09 6.30
N VAL A 161 15.34 11.99 5.43
CA VAL A 161 14.67 13.25 5.84
C VAL A 161 13.38 12.95 6.61
N VAL A 162 12.53 12.06 6.09
CA VAL A 162 11.30 11.63 6.77
C VAL A 162 11.59 11.02 8.14
N THR A 163 12.59 10.15 8.22
CA THR A 163 13.03 9.54 9.49
C THR A 163 13.49 10.58 10.48
N TRP A 164 14.26 11.57 10.03
CA TRP A 164 14.70 12.69 10.85
C TRP A 164 13.52 13.53 11.34
N LEU A 165 12.54 13.82 10.48
CA LEU A 165 11.32 14.55 10.86
C LEU A 165 10.51 13.77 11.91
N ILE A 166 10.28 12.48 11.68
CA ILE A 166 9.57 11.61 12.63
C ILE A 166 10.32 11.56 13.97
N ASP A 167 11.65 11.35 13.96
CA ASP A 167 12.46 11.34 15.17
C ASP A 167 12.41 12.68 15.91
N ARG A 168 12.52 13.77 15.17
CA ARG A 168 12.55 15.13 15.73
C ARG A 168 11.22 15.54 16.36
N TYR A 169 10.10 15.18 15.73
CA TYR A 169 8.80 15.74 16.09
C TYR A 169 7.85 14.76 16.78
N LEU A 170 7.97 13.46 16.50
CA LEU A 170 6.99 12.47 16.92
C LEU A 170 7.55 11.40 17.87
N LEU A 171 8.82 10.98 17.72
CA LEU A 171 9.36 9.90 18.53
C LEU A 171 9.49 10.27 20.00
N VAL A 172 9.00 9.37 20.84
CA VAL A 172 9.02 9.48 22.28
C VAL A 172 9.77 8.28 22.88
N TRP A 173 10.93 8.54 23.50
CA TRP A 173 11.85 7.49 23.95
C TRP A 173 11.71 7.13 25.44
N LYS A 174 11.05 7.96 26.26
CA LYS A 174 11.03 7.83 27.72
C LYS A 174 9.63 7.62 28.31
N THR A 175 8.73 6.95 27.61
CA THR A 175 7.37 6.73 28.10
C THR A 175 7.18 5.34 28.69
N GLU A 176 6.65 5.31 29.90
CA GLU A 176 6.09 4.09 30.48
C GLU A 176 4.78 3.77 29.80
N VAL A 177 4.74 2.71 29.03
CA VAL A 177 3.49 2.19 28.48
C VAL A 177 3.06 0.99 29.31
N ASN A 178 1.94 1.14 30.01
CA ASN A 178 1.30 0.06 30.74
C ASN A 178 1.04 -1.13 29.77
N TRP A 179 1.14 -2.35 30.27
CA TRP A 179 0.88 -3.57 29.50
C TRP A 179 -0.49 -3.55 28.81
N LYS A 180 -1.53 -2.99 29.45
CA LYS A 180 -2.88 -2.84 28.86
C LYS A 180 -2.85 -1.99 27.58
N LYS A 181 -2.09 -0.90 27.58
CA LYS A 181 -1.91 -0.07 26.36
C LYS A 181 -1.13 -0.81 25.26
N ARG A 182 -0.18 -1.68 25.63
CA ARG A 182 0.54 -2.52 24.64
C ARG A 182 -0.41 -3.52 24.00
N VAL A 183 -1.19 -4.23 24.82
CA VAL A 183 -2.20 -5.17 24.32
C VAL A 183 -3.22 -4.44 23.45
N GLY A 184 -3.72 -3.29 23.87
CA GLY A 184 -4.65 -2.48 23.08
C GLY A 184 -4.09 -2.06 21.73
N ALA A 185 -2.81 -1.63 21.67
CA ALA A 185 -2.15 -1.31 20.41
C ALA A 185 -2.03 -2.54 19.50
N VAL A 186 -1.58 -3.67 20.04
CA VAL A 186 -1.48 -4.93 19.29
C VAL A 186 -2.85 -5.36 18.76
N LEU A 187 -3.88 -5.30 19.60
CA LEU A 187 -5.24 -5.63 19.19
C LEU A 187 -5.73 -4.73 18.07
N LEU A 188 -5.52 -3.41 18.16
CA LEU A 188 -5.89 -2.48 17.10
C LEU A 188 -5.19 -2.81 15.78
N PHE A 189 -3.86 -3.00 15.81
CA PHE A 189 -3.05 -3.25 14.62
C PHE A 189 -3.08 -4.69 14.11
N ILE A 190 -3.77 -5.61 14.78
CA ILE A 190 -4.05 -6.96 14.28
C ILE A 190 -5.52 -7.11 13.92
N LEU A 191 -6.42 -6.65 14.78
CA LEU A 191 -7.86 -6.85 14.59
C LEU A 191 -8.37 -6.08 13.34
N PHE A 192 -7.93 -4.83 13.16
CA PHE A 192 -8.34 -4.06 11.99
C PHE A 192 -7.84 -4.68 10.67
N PRO A 193 -6.56 -5.04 10.51
CA PRO A 193 -6.10 -5.82 9.36
C PRO A 193 -6.88 -7.12 9.14
N VAL A 194 -7.15 -7.89 10.17
CA VAL A 194 -7.95 -9.12 10.04
C VAL A 194 -9.37 -8.81 9.54
N ILE A 195 -10.04 -7.82 10.14
CA ILE A 195 -11.39 -7.42 9.70
C ILE A 195 -11.35 -6.93 8.24
N SER A 196 -10.38 -6.10 7.87
CA SER A 196 -10.27 -5.59 6.51
C SER A 196 -9.91 -6.68 5.50
N PHE A 197 -9.08 -7.66 5.89
CA PHE A 197 -8.72 -8.78 5.02
C PHE A 197 -9.92 -9.64 4.61
N PHE A 198 -10.86 -9.86 5.53
CA PHE A 198 -12.08 -10.64 5.26
C PHE A 198 -13.26 -9.79 4.80
N GLY A 199 -13.31 -8.52 5.20
CA GLY A 199 -14.47 -7.64 4.97
C GLY A 199 -14.32 -6.67 3.81
N MET A 200 -13.10 -6.36 3.36
CA MET A 200 -12.89 -5.48 2.22
C MET A 200 -12.85 -6.27 0.91
N SER A 201 -13.58 -5.77 -0.07
CA SER A 201 -13.57 -6.28 -1.44
C SER A 201 -13.01 -5.21 -2.37
N GLY A 202 -12.20 -5.61 -3.37
CA GLY A 202 -11.73 -4.72 -4.44
C GLY A 202 -12.88 -4.03 -5.17
N ASN A 203 -14.07 -4.63 -5.21
CA ASN A 203 -15.25 -4.05 -5.84
C ASN A 203 -15.74 -2.76 -5.17
N TYR A 204 -15.34 -2.45 -3.93
CA TYR A 204 -15.73 -1.19 -3.27
C TYR A 204 -15.11 0.04 -3.93
N LYS A 205 -14.09 -0.11 -4.76
CA LYS A 205 -13.54 0.97 -5.58
C LYS A 205 -14.46 1.39 -6.72
N ASN A 206 -15.42 0.55 -7.13
CA ASN A 206 -16.36 0.85 -8.21
C ASN A 206 -17.40 1.88 -7.73
N ILE A 207 -17.04 3.15 -7.78
CA ILE A 207 -17.81 4.28 -7.24
C ILE A 207 -18.59 5.04 -8.31
N SER A 208 -18.31 4.77 -9.60
CA SER A 208 -18.85 5.50 -10.74
C SER A 208 -18.84 4.63 -12.02
N ASP A 209 -19.40 5.17 -13.11
CA ASP A 209 -19.31 4.54 -14.45
C ASP A 209 -17.99 4.86 -15.17
N ASN A 210 -17.08 5.60 -14.53
CA ASN A 210 -15.79 6.00 -15.08
C ASN A 210 -14.69 5.17 -14.46
N MET A 211 -14.03 4.33 -15.28
CA MET A 211 -12.97 3.43 -14.86
C MET A 211 -11.78 4.16 -14.18
N TYR A 212 -11.42 5.37 -14.64
CA TYR A 212 -10.33 6.13 -14.02
C TYR A 212 -10.67 6.57 -12.60
N ASN A 213 -11.90 6.99 -12.36
CA ASN A 213 -12.38 7.34 -11.02
C ASN A 213 -12.37 6.12 -10.10
N ASP A 214 -12.77 4.96 -10.62
CA ASP A 214 -12.80 3.71 -9.87
C ASP A 214 -11.38 3.23 -9.54
N GLU A 215 -10.46 3.26 -10.50
CA GLU A 215 -9.05 2.93 -10.24
C GLU A 215 -8.43 3.89 -9.20
N LEU A 216 -8.72 5.20 -9.29
CA LEU A 216 -8.24 6.18 -8.32
C LEU A 216 -8.85 6.02 -6.93
N ALA A 217 -10.07 5.45 -6.82
CA ALA A 217 -10.68 5.13 -5.53
C ALA A 217 -10.05 3.91 -4.85
N GLY A 218 -9.33 3.06 -5.58
CA GLY A 218 -8.55 1.95 -5.03
C GLY A 218 -7.25 2.38 -4.36
N ASN A 219 -6.40 1.39 -4.03
CA ASN A 219 -5.02 1.55 -3.59
C ASN A 219 -4.14 0.51 -4.29
N GLY A 220 -3.00 0.91 -4.87
CA GLY A 220 -2.18 0.03 -5.68
C GLY A 220 -1.67 -1.20 -4.95
N LEU A 221 -1.18 -1.05 -3.73
CA LEU A 221 -0.70 -2.19 -2.95
C LEU A 221 -1.84 -3.13 -2.53
N TYR A 222 -3.02 -2.60 -2.20
CA TYR A 222 -4.18 -3.44 -1.93
C TYR A 222 -4.54 -4.29 -3.16
N GLU A 223 -4.61 -3.68 -4.33
CA GLU A 223 -4.93 -4.37 -5.59
C GLU A 223 -3.87 -5.41 -5.95
N LEU A 224 -2.57 -5.10 -5.75
CA LEU A 224 -1.47 -6.06 -5.94
C LEU A 224 -1.65 -7.30 -5.07
N PHE A 225 -1.88 -7.12 -3.76
CA PHE A 225 -2.06 -8.24 -2.84
C PHE A 225 -3.38 -8.99 -3.09
N SER A 226 -4.43 -8.29 -3.49
CA SER A 226 -5.70 -8.89 -3.89
C SER A 226 -5.54 -9.76 -5.14
N ALA A 227 -4.85 -9.26 -6.15
CA ALA A 227 -4.55 -10.01 -7.37
C ALA A 227 -3.66 -11.23 -7.09
N PHE A 228 -2.62 -11.07 -6.25
CA PHE A 228 -1.75 -12.18 -5.85
C PHE A 228 -2.50 -13.27 -5.09
N ARG A 229 -3.42 -12.89 -4.19
CA ARG A 229 -4.23 -13.84 -3.41
C ARG A 229 -5.20 -14.61 -4.27
N ASN A 230 -5.85 -13.95 -5.19
CA ASN A 230 -6.90 -14.55 -5.98
C ASN A 230 -6.33 -15.34 -7.17
N ASN A 231 -5.11 -15.05 -7.61
CA ASN A 231 -4.32 -15.68 -8.68
C ASN A 231 -5.18 -16.20 -9.87
N GLU A 232 -6.32 -15.58 -10.07
CA GLU A 232 -7.25 -15.89 -11.14
C GLU A 232 -7.24 -14.73 -12.12
N LEU A 233 -6.77 -15.00 -13.34
CA LEU A 233 -7.09 -14.15 -14.47
C LEU A 233 -8.62 -14.16 -14.60
N ASP A 234 -9.26 -13.04 -14.37
CA ASP A 234 -10.67 -12.90 -14.74
C ASP A 234 -10.78 -12.84 -16.26
N TYR A 235 -10.79 -14.04 -16.86
CA TYR A 235 -10.87 -14.19 -18.32
C TYR A 235 -12.08 -13.47 -18.91
N HIS A 236 -13.19 -13.40 -18.19
CA HIS A 236 -14.41 -12.72 -18.64
C HIS A 236 -14.23 -11.20 -18.72
N ARG A 237 -13.37 -10.63 -17.89
CA ARG A 237 -13.10 -9.18 -17.89
C ARG A 237 -12.08 -8.78 -18.97
N PHE A 238 -11.09 -9.62 -19.27
CA PHE A 238 -9.97 -9.27 -20.13
C PHE A 238 -10.02 -9.91 -21.53
N TYR A 239 -10.78 -10.98 -21.68
CA TYR A 239 -10.93 -11.69 -22.95
C TYR A 239 -12.39 -11.83 -23.34
N ARG A 240 -12.66 -11.78 -24.65
CA ARG A 240 -13.95 -12.22 -25.17
C ARG A 240 -14.03 -13.72 -24.97
N THR A 241 -14.86 -14.15 -24.05
CA THR A 241 -15.13 -15.57 -23.80
C THR A 241 -16.43 -15.97 -24.46
N LEU A 242 -16.50 -17.21 -24.93
CA LEU A 242 -17.72 -17.83 -25.35
C LEU A 242 -18.46 -18.38 -24.11
N PRO A 243 -19.80 -18.44 -24.12
CA PRO A 243 -20.54 -19.19 -23.11
C PRO A 243 -20.05 -20.65 -23.05
N ASP A 244 -19.91 -21.21 -21.84
CA ASP A 244 -19.30 -22.53 -21.62
C ASP A 244 -19.95 -23.63 -22.50
N ALA A 245 -21.27 -23.60 -22.66
CA ALA A 245 -22.00 -24.56 -23.52
C ALA A 245 -21.61 -24.45 -25.01
N GLU A 246 -21.32 -23.26 -25.50
CA GLU A 246 -20.90 -23.03 -26.88
C GLU A 246 -19.44 -23.43 -27.09
N ALA A 247 -18.58 -23.14 -26.10
CA ALA A 247 -17.18 -23.54 -26.08
C ALA A 247 -17.05 -25.07 -26.08
N GLU A 248 -17.83 -25.78 -25.24
CA GLU A 248 -17.87 -27.25 -25.21
C GLU A 248 -18.35 -27.86 -26.51
N ALA A 249 -19.39 -27.30 -27.15
CA ALA A 249 -19.91 -27.76 -28.41
C ALA A 249 -18.86 -27.68 -29.54
N ILE A 250 -18.13 -26.55 -29.60
CA ILE A 250 -17.04 -26.34 -30.56
C ILE A 250 -15.89 -27.35 -30.30
N LEU A 251 -15.52 -27.51 -29.03
CA LEU A 251 -14.46 -28.44 -28.65
C LEU A 251 -14.79 -29.91 -29.04
N ARG A 252 -16.02 -30.35 -28.75
CA ARG A 252 -16.50 -31.70 -29.14
C ARG A 252 -16.48 -31.90 -30.66
N ALA A 253 -16.98 -30.91 -31.41
CA ALA A 253 -16.98 -30.96 -32.86
C ALA A 253 -15.55 -31.01 -33.47
N GLN A 254 -14.58 -30.38 -32.83
CA GLN A 254 -13.19 -30.43 -33.26
C GLN A 254 -12.52 -31.75 -32.91
N LEU A 255 -12.81 -32.32 -31.73
CA LEU A 255 -12.28 -33.61 -31.30
C LEU A 255 -12.81 -34.76 -32.20
N GLU A 256 -14.08 -34.73 -32.57
CA GLU A 256 -14.70 -35.68 -33.53
C GLU A 256 -14.05 -35.61 -34.92
N LYS A 257 -13.62 -34.42 -35.36
CA LYS A 257 -12.92 -34.25 -36.65
C LYS A 257 -11.46 -34.69 -36.63
N SER A 258 -10.81 -34.68 -35.46
CA SER A 258 -9.39 -35.05 -35.32
C SER A 258 -9.17 -36.49 -34.89
N GLY A 259 -10.23 -37.21 -34.51
CA GLY A 259 -10.20 -38.63 -34.08
C GLY A 259 -10.66 -39.63 -35.15
N GLY A 260 -10.81 -39.22 -36.42
CA GLY A 260 -11.15 -40.10 -37.56
C GLY A 260 -9.96 -40.43 -38.43
#